data_4d8220aeb709e1c6a0b295a5e257f716
#
_entry.id   4d8220aeb709e1c6a0b295a5e257f716
#
_cell.length_a   1.000
_cell.length_b   1.000
_cell.length_c   1.000
_cell.angle_alpha   90.00
_cell.angle_beta   90.00
_cell.angle_gamma   90.00
#
_symmetry.space_group_name_H-M   'P 1'
#
loop_
_entity.id
_entity.type
_entity.pdbx_description
1 polymer ?
#
loop_
_entity_poly.entity_id
_entity_poly.type
_entity_poly.pdbx_seq_one_letter_code
_entity_poly.pdbx_strand_id
1 'polypeptide(L)'
;MFDLRYVRPLVRSGMPFIRLDRRADTACFDAFERAFHACEEERPGYEFKIRAELSAILLLLGRRAPAAPPAAGQVQQARLKQILGWIDRHLENSITLRDLAGCAGVSPRECQRMFRRYLHCRPMEYLCQRRLLVAAEQLAATSFSVTEIALQCGFSSPSYFSKQFKRLVGLTPAAYRAGQRQP
;
A
#
# COMPACT_ATOMS: atom_id res chain seq x y z
N MET A 1 17.84 -16.65 10.23
CA MET A 1 16.86 -17.72 10.57
C MET A 1 15.41 -17.22 10.52
N PHE A 2 15.09 -16.06 11.09
CA PHE A 2 13.74 -15.44 11.10
C PHE A 2 13.20 -15.18 9.69
N ASP A 3 13.98 -14.57 8.80
CA ASP A 3 13.62 -14.28 7.41
C ASP A 3 13.23 -15.54 6.62
N LEU A 4 14.02 -16.62 6.74
CA LEU A 4 13.78 -17.88 6.05
C LEU A 4 12.48 -18.58 6.47
N ARG A 5 12.12 -18.47 7.75
CA ARG A 5 11.01 -19.21 8.33
C ARG A 5 9.68 -18.47 8.27
N TYR A 6 9.68 -17.15 8.39
CA TYR A 6 8.46 -16.35 8.52
C TYR A 6 8.25 -15.35 7.40
N VAL A 7 9.29 -14.65 6.93
CA VAL A 7 9.17 -13.61 5.91
C VAL A 7 9.18 -14.21 4.50
N ARG A 8 10.16 -15.06 4.20
CA ARG A 8 10.28 -15.66 2.85
C ARG A 8 9.08 -16.48 2.42
N PRO A 9 8.40 -17.28 3.26
CA PRO A 9 7.17 -17.96 2.86
C PRO A 9 6.07 -16.98 2.47
N LEU A 10 5.90 -15.88 3.22
CA LEU A 10 4.94 -14.82 2.89
C LEU A 10 5.28 -14.15 1.56
N VAL A 11 6.54 -13.77 1.35
CA VAL A 11 7.01 -13.17 0.10
C VAL A 11 6.92 -14.15 -1.08
N ARG A 12 7.28 -15.43 -0.87
CA ARG A 12 7.20 -16.50 -1.89
C ARG A 12 5.79 -16.95 -2.19
N SER A 13 4.82 -16.76 -1.26
CA SER A 13 3.42 -17.06 -1.53
C SER A 13 2.86 -16.32 -2.74
N GLY A 14 3.61 -15.33 -3.21
CA GLY A 14 3.23 -14.56 -4.40
C GLY A 14 2.13 -13.54 -4.12
N MET A 15 1.57 -13.52 -2.92
CA MET A 15 0.53 -12.56 -2.57
C MET A 15 1.14 -11.19 -2.35
N PRO A 16 0.79 -10.18 -3.16
CA PRO A 16 1.32 -8.82 -3.01
C PRO A 16 0.79 -8.13 -1.74
N PHE A 17 -0.26 -8.68 -1.14
CA PHE A 17 -0.89 -8.18 0.09
C PHE A 17 -1.72 -9.30 0.72
N ILE A 18 -1.99 -9.17 2.01
CA ILE A 18 -2.91 -10.01 2.78
C ILE A 18 -4.04 -9.12 3.25
N ARG A 19 -5.26 -9.45 2.87
CA ARG A 19 -6.45 -8.75 3.38
C ARG A 19 -6.79 -9.28 4.76
N LEU A 20 -6.93 -8.38 5.71
CA LEU A 20 -7.39 -8.67 7.05
C LEU A 20 -8.85 -8.25 7.21
N ASP A 21 -9.66 -9.07 7.85
CA ASP A 21 -11.00 -8.76 8.28
C ASP A 21 -10.98 -8.39 9.76
N ARG A 22 -11.54 -7.22 10.13
CA ARG A 22 -11.45 -6.70 11.50
C ARG A 22 -12.09 -7.63 12.54
N ARG A 23 -13.10 -8.41 12.17
CA ARG A 23 -13.77 -9.34 13.08
C ARG A 23 -13.03 -10.67 13.19
N ALA A 24 -12.50 -11.17 12.08
CA ALA A 24 -11.80 -12.45 12.04
C ALA A 24 -10.32 -12.34 12.44
N ASP A 25 -9.72 -11.16 12.31
CA ASP A 25 -8.28 -10.90 12.51
C ASP A 25 -7.98 -9.96 13.67
N THR A 26 -8.86 -9.90 14.66
CA THR A 26 -8.76 -9.00 15.82
C THR A 26 -7.35 -8.98 16.40
N ALA A 27 -6.71 -10.13 16.59
CA ALA A 27 -5.36 -10.21 17.14
C ALA A 27 -4.29 -9.45 16.31
N CYS A 28 -4.45 -9.39 14.98
CA CYS A 28 -3.55 -8.60 14.12
C CYS A 28 -3.80 -7.09 14.29
N PHE A 29 -5.06 -6.68 14.38
CA PHE A 29 -5.43 -5.28 14.60
C PHE A 29 -5.00 -4.82 15.98
N ASP A 30 -5.23 -5.62 17.02
CA ASP A 30 -4.80 -5.31 18.40
C ASP A 30 -3.28 -5.15 18.48
N ALA A 31 -2.51 -6.04 17.82
CA ALA A 31 -1.07 -5.94 17.77
C ALA A 31 -0.61 -4.67 17.03
N PHE A 32 -1.30 -4.31 15.96
CA PHE A 32 -1.01 -3.07 15.23
C PHE A 32 -1.32 -1.83 16.09
N GLU A 33 -2.47 -1.80 16.77
CA GLU A 33 -2.86 -0.70 17.67
C GLU A 33 -1.86 -0.55 18.82
N ARG A 34 -1.40 -1.66 19.44
CA ARG A 34 -0.36 -1.61 20.48
C ARG A 34 0.98 -1.10 19.95
N ALA A 35 1.39 -1.51 18.74
CA ALA A 35 2.62 -1.00 18.12
C ALA A 35 2.49 0.51 17.85
N PHE A 36 1.33 0.95 17.37
CA PHE A 36 1.06 2.35 17.08
C PHE A 36 1.07 3.21 18.35
N HIS A 37 0.40 2.79 19.41
CA HIS A 37 0.45 3.47 20.70
C HIS A 37 1.86 3.54 21.29
N ALA A 38 2.66 2.49 21.12
CA ALA A 38 4.05 2.54 21.55
C ALA A 38 4.86 3.60 20.79
N CYS A 39 4.57 3.81 19.48
CA CYS A 39 5.15 4.89 18.69
C CYS A 39 4.71 6.28 19.18
N GLU A 40 3.42 6.45 19.56
CA GLU A 40 2.90 7.73 20.02
C GLU A 40 3.44 8.13 21.41
N GLU A 41 3.62 7.15 22.28
CA GLU A 41 4.08 7.40 23.65
C GLU A 41 5.61 7.60 23.77
N GLU A 42 6.41 7.08 22.86
CA GLU A 42 7.88 7.15 22.80
C GLU A 42 8.57 6.88 24.17
N ARG A 43 7.95 6.04 25.02
CA ARG A 43 8.54 5.69 26.33
C ARG A 43 9.83 4.86 26.15
N PRO A 44 10.81 4.94 27.07
CA PRO A 44 12.03 4.15 26.95
C PRO A 44 11.76 2.68 26.66
N GLY A 45 12.34 2.16 25.56
CA GLY A 45 12.15 0.79 25.12
C GLY A 45 10.94 0.56 24.20
N TYR A 46 10.32 1.63 23.69
CA TYR A 46 9.19 1.53 22.77
C TYR A 46 9.54 0.78 21.46
N GLU A 47 10.79 0.89 21.00
CA GLU A 47 11.26 0.19 19.80
C GLU A 47 11.19 -1.34 19.98
N PHE A 48 11.47 -1.84 21.19
CA PHE A 48 11.37 -3.28 21.50
C PHE A 48 9.90 -3.73 21.50
N LYS A 49 8.98 -2.89 22.00
CA LYS A 49 7.54 -3.17 21.95
C LYS A 49 7.04 -3.22 20.52
N ILE A 50 7.37 -2.22 19.70
CA ILE A 50 7.03 -2.22 18.28
C ILE A 50 7.54 -3.48 17.58
N ARG A 51 8.80 -3.84 17.82
CA ARG A 51 9.41 -5.04 17.25
C ARG A 51 8.69 -6.32 17.67
N ALA A 52 8.27 -6.43 18.92
CA ALA A 52 7.52 -7.58 19.42
C ALA A 52 6.16 -7.69 18.75
N GLU A 53 5.40 -6.60 18.65
CA GLU A 53 4.07 -6.57 18.03
C GLU A 53 4.14 -6.83 16.51
N LEU A 54 5.09 -6.24 15.80
CA LEU A 54 5.31 -6.55 14.38
C LEU A 54 5.71 -8.02 14.17
N SER A 55 6.48 -8.61 15.09
CA SER A 55 6.82 -10.04 15.03
C SER A 55 5.59 -10.92 15.27
N ALA A 56 4.69 -10.53 16.18
CA ALA A 56 3.42 -11.21 16.39
C ALA A 56 2.52 -11.16 15.15
N ILE A 57 2.41 -10.01 14.51
CA ILE A 57 1.67 -9.84 13.24
C ILE A 57 2.24 -10.78 12.17
N LEU A 58 3.56 -10.80 11.96
CA LEU A 58 4.20 -11.69 10.99
C LEU A 58 3.94 -13.17 11.27
N LEU A 59 3.92 -13.55 12.54
CA LEU A 59 3.60 -14.93 12.95
C LEU A 59 2.13 -15.29 12.62
N LEU A 60 1.19 -14.41 12.93
CA LEU A 60 -0.23 -14.59 12.62
C LEU A 60 -0.47 -14.67 11.12
N LEU A 61 0.14 -13.78 10.34
CA LEU A 61 0.07 -13.79 8.87
C LEU A 61 0.71 -15.04 8.27
N GLY A 62 1.83 -15.50 8.82
CA GLY A 62 2.52 -16.71 8.38
C GLY A 62 1.67 -17.98 8.52
N ARG A 63 0.80 -18.05 9.53
CA ARG A 63 -0.15 -19.17 9.73
C ARG A 63 -1.27 -19.18 8.68
N ARG A 64 -1.54 -18.04 8.04
CA ARG A 64 -2.57 -17.86 6.99
C ARG A 64 -2.02 -17.91 5.58
N ALA A 65 -0.68 -17.95 5.43
CA ALA A 65 -0.11 -18.08 4.09
C ALA A 65 -0.67 -19.36 3.46
N PRO A 66 -1.48 -19.27 2.40
CA PRO A 66 -2.01 -20.45 1.75
C PRO A 66 -0.83 -21.29 1.23
N ALA A 67 -1.02 -22.59 1.21
CA ALA A 67 -0.14 -23.49 0.46
C ALA A 67 0.06 -22.91 -0.95
N ALA A 68 1.28 -23.04 -1.49
CA ALA A 68 1.66 -22.43 -2.77
C ALA A 68 0.53 -22.55 -3.80
N PRO A 69 0.12 -21.45 -4.43
CA PRO A 69 -0.99 -21.49 -5.38
C PRO A 69 -0.65 -22.43 -6.54
N PRO A 70 -1.66 -23.07 -7.16
CA PRO A 70 -1.44 -23.92 -8.34
C PRO A 70 -0.70 -23.12 -9.43
N ALA A 71 0.10 -23.79 -10.26
CA ALA A 71 1.01 -23.17 -11.24
C ALA A 71 0.38 -22.05 -12.08
N ALA A 72 -0.90 -22.19 -12.47
CA ALA A 72 -1.66 -21.16 -13.18
C ALA A 72 -1.86 -19.87 -12.37
N GLY A 73 -2.00 -19.97 -11.04
CA GLY A 73 -2.11 -18.82 -10.15
C GLY A 73 -0.78 -18.08 -9.97
N GLN A 74 0.34 -18.79 -10.02
CA GLN A 74 1.67 -18.21 -9.86
C GLN A 74 2.01 -17.26 -11.02
N VAL A 75 1.65 -17.61 -12.25
CA VAL A 75 1.87 -16.74 -13.43
C VAL A 75 1.07 -15.44 -13.30
N GLN A 76 -0.20 -15.50 -12.89
CA GLN A 76 -1.02 -14.29 -12.72
C GLN A 76 -0.49 -13.40 -11.59
N GLN A 77 -0.02 -13.99 -10.50
CA GLN A 77 0.57 -13.25 -9.39
C GLN A 77 1.90 -12.59 -9.80
N ALA A 78 2.74 -13.29 -10.56
CA ALA A 78 3.98 -12.71 -11.09
C ALA A 78 3.70 -11.51 -12.01
N ARG A 79 2.70 -11.63 -12.90
CA ARG A 79 2.25 -10.51 -13.74
C ARG A 79 1.70 -9.35 -12.93
N LEU A 80 0.89 -9.62 -11.90
CA LEU A 80 0.39 -8.56 -11.01
C LEU A 80 1.54 -7.85 -10.29
N LYS A 81 2.52 -8.58 -9.74
CA LYS A 81 3.72 -7.99 -9.13
C LYS A 81 4.50 -7.10 -10.12
N GLN A 82 4.60 -7.55 -11.37
CA GLN A 82 5.24 -6.75 -12.42
C GLN A 82 4.50 -5.43 -12.66
N ILE A 83 3.16 -5.46 -12.72
CA ILE A 83 2.32 -4.25 -12.86
C ILE A 83 2.50 -3.33 -11.65
N LEU A 84 2.44 -3.85 -10.44
CA LEU A 84 2.59 -3.05 -9.22
C LEU A 84 3.96 -2.37 -9.15
N GLY A 85 5.04 -3.11 -9.41
CA GLY A 85 6.39 -2.55 -9.46
C GLY A 85 6.60 -1.56 -10.62
N TRP A 86 5.86 -1.72 -11.73
CA TRP A 86 5.87 -0.77 -12.82
C TRP A 86 5.14 0.53 -12.42
N ILE A 87 3.98 0.43 -11.75
CA ILE A 87 3.25 1.60 -11.20
C ILE A 87 4.16 2.41 -10.28
N ASP A 88 4.82 1.77 -9.32
CA ASP A 88 5.66 2.47 -8.33
C ASP A 88 6.83 3.23 -8.96
N ARG A 89 7.32 2.79 -10.13
CA ARG A 89 8.40 3.46 -10.86
C ARG A 89 7.94 4.57 -11.81
N HIS A 90 6.63 4.70 -12.07
CA HIS A 90 6.09 5.61 -13.09
C HIS A 90 4.94 6.47 -12.56
N LEU A 91 4.82 6.64 -11.24
CA LEU A 91 3.67 7.33 -10.61
C LEU A 91 3.42 8.74 -11.15
N GLU A 92 4.48 9.44 -11.52
CA GLU A 92 4.45 10.81 -12.05
C GLU A 92 3.88 10.91 -13.48
N ASN A 93 3.96 9.81 -14.25
CA ASN A 93 3.62 9.79 -15.66
C ASN A 93 2.10 9.70 -15.90
N SER A 94 1.65 10.12 -17.05
CA SER A 94 0.27 9.84 -17.49
C SER A 94 0.11 8.35 -17.80
N ILE A 95 -0.54 7.62 -16.93
CA ILE A 95 -0.70 6.17 -17.02
C ILE A 95 -2.13 5.83 -17.42
N THR A 96 -2.29 4.99 -18.43
CA THR A 96 -3.56 4.43 -18.86
C THR A 96 -3.68 2.96 -18.45
N LEU A 97 -4.92 2.42 -18.51
CA LEU A 97 -5.13 0.99 -18.30
C LEU A 97 -4.40 0.12 -19.34
N ARG A 98 -4.20 0.64 -20.57
CA ARG A 98 -3.46 -0.06 -21.62
C ARG A 98 -1.98 -0.19 -21.28
N ASP A 99 -1.38 0.86 -20.70
CA ASP A 99 0.01 0.84 -20.27
C ASP A 99 0.23 -0.18 -19.15
N LEU A 100 -0.68 -0.21 -18.17
CA LEU A 100 -0.67 -1.21 -17.10
C LEU A 100 -0.80 -2.65 -17.61
N ALA A 101 -1.65 -2.87 -18.58
CA ALA A 101 -1.83 -4.19 -19.18
C ALA A 101 -0.62 -4.57 -20.03
N GLY A 102 -0.11 -3.63 -20.82
CA GLY A 102 1.02 -3.82 -21.73
C GLY A 102 2.31 -4.18 -21.00
N CYS A 103 2.58 -3.57 -19.84
CA CYS A 103 3.82 -3.82 -19.09
C CYS A 103 3.94 -5.29 -18.62
N ALA A 104 2.83 -6.03 -18.50
CA ALA A 104 2.81 -7.45 -18.11
C ALA A 104 2.35 -8.39 -19.23
N GLY A 105 2.21 -7.90 -20.46
CA GLY A 105 1.79 -8.68 -21.62
C GLY A 105 0.39 -9.29 -21.47
N VAL A 106 -0.55 -8.54 -20.88
CA VAL A 106 -1.94 -8.99 -20.69
C VAL A 106 -2.93 -8.04 -21.36
N SER A 107 -4.15 -8.49 -21.60
CA SER A 107 -5.22 -7.61 -22.06
C SER A 107 -5.70 -6.67 -20.95
N PRO A 108 -6.27 -5.49 -21.28
CA PRO A 108 -6.88 -4.60 -20.28
C PRO A 108 -7.95 -5.29 -19.43
N ARG A 109 -8.73 -6.19 -20.02
CA ARG A 109 -9.75 -6.99 -19.32
C ARG A 109 -9.13 -7.94 -18.31
N GLU A 110 -8.04 -8.60 -18.68
CA GLU A 110 -7.29 -9.48 -17.78
C GLU A 110 -6.64 -8.69 -16.64
N CYS A 111 -6.04 -7.53 -16.92
CA CYS A 111 -5.50 -6.62 -15.92
C CYS A 111 -6.59 -6.23 -14.90
N GLN A 112 -7.77 -5.81 -15.34
CA GLN A 112 -8.89 -5.50 -14.45
C GLN A 112 -9.33 -6.70 -13.62
N ARG A 113 -9.38 -7.91 -14.22
CA ARG A 113 -9.75 -9.15 -13.54
C ARG A 113 -8.76 -9.50 -12.44
N MET A 114 -7.44 -9.37 -12.70
CA MET A 114 -6.39 -9.60 -11.72
C MET A 114 -6.49 -8.62 -10.55
N PHE A 115 -6.64 -7.32 -10.81
CA PHE A 115 -6.79 -6.33 -9.74
C PHE A 115 -8.04 -6.60 -8.89
N ARG A 116 -9.19 -6.89 -9.49
CA ARG A 116 -10.40 -7.25 -8.74
C ARG A 116 -10.21 -8.51 -7.91
N ARG A 117 -9.59 -9.55 -8.48
CA ARG A 117 -9.40 -10.83 -7.81
C ARG A 117 -8.44 -10.73 -6.63
N TYR A 118 -7.31 -10.05 -6.80
CA TYR A 118 -6.23 -10.04 -5.83
C TYR A 118 -6.20 -8.78 -4.96
N LEU A 119 -6.61 -7.62 -5.48
CA LEU A 119 -6.57 -6.31 -4.79
C LEU A 119 -7.95 -5.77 -4.41
N HIS A 120 -9.02 -6.41 -4.89
CA HIS A 120 -10.41 -5.99 -4.68
C HIS A 120 -10.71 -4.53 -5.08
N CYS A 121 -9.90 -3.96 -5.97
CA CYS A 121 -10.06 -2.62 -6.50
C CYS A 121 -9.84 -2.61 -8.02
N ARG A 122 -10.08 -1.47 -8.66
CA ARG A 122 -9.74 -1.26 -10.07
C ARG A 122 -8.29 -0.79 -10.21
N PRO A 123 -7.59 -1.10 -11.36
CA PRO A 123 -6.21 -0.67 -11.56
C PRO A 123 -5.99 0.84 -11.39
N MET A 124 -6.89 1.68 -11.93
CA MET A 124 -6.78 3.13 -11.84
C MET A 124 -7.10 3.67 -10.42
N GLU A 125 -7.92 2.96 -9.65
CA GLU A 125 -8.17 3.26 -8.23
C GLU A 125 -6.91 2.99 -7.41
N TYR A 126 -6.25 1.86 -7.66
CA TYR A 126 -4.97 1.53 -7.02
C TYR A 126 -3.90 2.58 -7.34
N LEU A 127 -3.74 2.95 -8.63
CA LEU A 127 -2.82 4.00 -9.04
C LEU A 127 -3.09 5.32 -8.29
N CYS A 128 -4.37 5.72 -8.23
CA CYS A 128 -4.77 6.92 -7.52
C CYS A 128 -4.37 6.85 -6.03
N GLN A 129 -4.65 5.74 -5.36
CA GLN A 129 -4.28 5.53 -3.95
C GLN A 129 -2.76 5.61 -3.74
N ARG A 130 -1.96 4.97 -4.60
CA ARG A 130 -0.48 5.02 -4.52
C ARG A 130 0.05 6.44 -4.65
N ARG A 131 -0.47 7.21 -5.61
CA ARG A 131 -0.13 8.62 -5.79
C ARG A 131 -0.46 9.47 -4.57
N LEU A 132 -1.62 9.24 -3.95
CA LEU A 132 -2.05 9.95 -2.75
C LEU A 132 -1.17 9.64 -1.54
N LEU A 133 -0.69 8.40 -1.39
CA LEU A 133 0.24 8.02 -0.33
C LEU A 133 1.59 8.74 -0.49
N VAL A 134 2.16 8.73 -1.70
CA VAL A 134 3.41 9.48 -1.98
C VAL A 134 3.21 10.99 -1.77
N ALA A 135 2.04 11.52 -2.17
CA ALA A 135 1.72 12.93 -1.93
C ALA A 135 1.62 13.27 -0.43
N ALA A 136 1.10 12.35 0.40
CA ALA A 136 1.07 12.54 1.85
C ALA A 136 2.48 12.61 2.45
N GLU A 137 3.39 11.73 2.02
CA GLU A 137 4.80 11.77 2.41
C GLU A 137 5.46 13.10 2.00
N GLN A 138 5.24 13.58 0.76
CA GLN A 138 5.79 14.85 0.28
C GLN A 138 5.18 16.06 1.03
N LEU A 139 3.90 16.02 1.35
CA LEU A 139 3.24 17.07 2.14
C LEU A 139 3.84 17.20 3.53
N ALA A 140 4.23 16.10 4.16
CA ALA A 140 4.87 16.07 5.47
C ALA A 140 6.35 16.49 5.39
N ALA A 141 7.09 16.03 4.37
CA ALA A 141 8.54 16.14 4.29
C ALA A 141 9.05 17.40 3.57
N THR A 142 8.22 18.08 2.75
CA THR A 142 8.69 19.16 1.87
C THR A 142 7.90 20.46 2.04
N SER A 143 8.46 21.56 1.50
CA SER A 143 7.81 22.88 1.43
C SER A 143 7.10 23.14 0.10
N PHE A 144 7.11 22.21 -0.86
CA PHE A 144 6.42 22.36 -2.15
C PHE A 144 4.95 22.70 -1.95
N SER A 145 4.38 23.52 -2.83
CA SER A 145 2.96 23.84 -2.78
C SER A 145 2.10 22.59 -3.00
N VAL A 146 0.85 22.63 -2.54
CA VAL A 146 -0.11 21.52 -2.78
C VAL A 146 -0.29 21.24 -4.27
N THR A 147 -0.24 22.29 -5.10
CA THR A 147 -0.35 22.20 -6.56
C THR A 147 0.86 21.51 -7.18
N GLU A 148 2.07 21.87 -6.77
CA GLU A 148 3.31 21.25 -7.23
C GLU A 148 3.33 19.76 -6.88
N ILE A 149 3.00 19.40 -5.62
CA ILE A 149 2.94 18.00 -5.19
C ILE A 149 1.90 17.23 -6.01
N ALA A 150 0.72 17.80 -6.25
CA ALA A 150 -0.29 17.15 -7.07
C ALA A 150 0.26 16.82 -8.47
N LEU A 151 0.92 17.76 -9.12
CA LEU A 151 1.50 17.59 -10.45
C LEU A 151 2.65 16.57 -10.44
N GLN A 152 3.58 16.65 -9.48
CA GLN A 152 4.68 15.70 -9.33
C GLN A 152 4.20 14.28 -9.07
N CYS A 153 3.08 14.12 -8.37
CA CYS A 153 2.44 12.81 -8.16
C CYS A 153 1.57 12.36 -9.36
N GLY A 154 1.62 13.04 -10.50
CA GLY A 154 0.94 12.64 -11.74
C GLY A 154 -0.55 12.98 -11.80
N PHE A 155 -1.06 13.90 -10.96
CA PHE A 155 -2.41 14.42 -11.08
C PHE A 155 -2.44 15.60 -12.08
N SER A 156 -3.28 15.50 -13.09
CA SER A 156 -3.49 16.60 -14.06
C SER A 156 -4.37 17.73 -13.50
N SER A 157 -5.11 17.48 -12.41
CA SER A 157 -6.01 18.46 -11.78
C SER A 157 -5.78 18.52 -10.27
N PRO A 158 -5.25 19.66 -9.75
CA PRO A 158 -5.10 19.89 -8.32
C PRO A 158 -6.42 19.82 -7.54
N SER A 159 -7.53 20.23 -8.17
CA SER A 159 -8.86 20.14 -7.56
C SER A 159 -9.31 18.67 -7.41
N TYR A 160 -9.07 17.84 -8.42
CA TYR A 160 -9.34 16.40 -8.34
C TYR A 160 -8.45 15.73 -7.29
N PHE A 161 -7.16 16.06 -7.26
CA PHE A 161 -6.22 15.61 -6.23
C PHE A 161 -6.75 15.92 -4.84
N SER A 162 -7.08 17.18 -4.55
CA SER A 162 -7.54 17.60 -3.21
C SER A 162 -8.82 16.88 -2.78
N LYS A 163 -9.75 16.64 -3.70
CA LYS A 163 -10.96 15.86 -3.45
C LYS A 163 -10.65 14.40 -3.12
N GLN A 164 -9.77 13.74 -3.89
CA GLN A 164 -9.40 12.35 -3.64
C GLN A 164 -8.58 12.21 -2.36
N PHE A 165 -7.67 13.15 -2.09
CA PHE A 165 -6.87 13.17 -0.86
C PHE A 165 -7.78 13.27 0.38
N LYS A 166 -8.72 14.24 0.40
CA LYS A 166 -9.69 14.36 1.50
C LYS A 166 -10.53 13.10 1.67
N ARG A 167 -10.92 12.44 0.57
CA ARG A 167 -11.69 11.19 0.63
C ARG A 167 -10.90 10.04 1.26
N LEU A 168 -9.59 9.96 0.98
CA LEU A 168 -8.73 8.87 1.47
C LEU A 168 -8.25 9.12 2.91
N VAL A 169 -7.80 10.36 3.20
CA VAL A 169 -7.11 10.73 4.44
C VAL A 169 -8.05 11.35 5.47
N GLY A 170 -9.24 11.81 5.05
CA GLY A 170 -10.20 12.52 5.90
C GLY A 170 -9.94 14.03 6.01
N LEU A 171 -8.73 14.50 5.70
CA LEU A 171 -8.30 15.90 5.78
C LEU A 171 -7.97 16.46 4.39
N THR A 172 -8.08 17.77 4.23
CA THR A 172 -7.54 18.42 3.02
C THR A 172 -6.01 18.36 3.02
N PRO A 173 -5.34 18.40 1.85
CA PRO A 173 -3.87 18.41 1.78
C PRO A 173 -3.23 19.53 2.62
N ALA A 174 -3.85 20.71 2.63
CA ALA A 174 -3.36 21.85 3.43
C ALA A 174 -3.52 21.60 4.95
N ALA A 175 -4.67 21.08 5.39
CA ALA A 175 -4.91 20.74 6.79
C ALA A 175 -3.98 19.60 7.26
N TYR A 176 -3.78 18.57 6.41
CA TYR A 176 -2.84 17.48 6.69
C TYR A 176 -1.42 18.02 6.92
N ARG A 177 -0.92 18.89 6.03
CA ARG A 177 0.39 19.53 6.20
C ARG A 177 0.50 20.33 7.50
N ALA A 178 -0.53 21.11 7.83
CA ALA A 178 -0.53 21.91 9.04
C ALA A 178 -0.42 21.05 10.30
N GLY A 179 -1.11 19.91 10.34
CA GLY A 179 -1.05 18.97 11.45
C GLY A 179 0.30 18.27 11.60
N GLN A 180 1.06 18.05 10.49
CA GLN A 180 2.38 17.41 10.52
C GLN A 180 3.52 18.37 10.92
N ARG A 181 3.27 19.68 10.95
CA ARG A 181 4.25 20.71 11.28
C ARG A 181 4.08 21.29 12.68
N GLN A 182 3.14 20.77 13.47
CA GLN A 182 3.07 21.12 14.89
C GLN A 182 4.11 20.27 15.63
N PRO A 183 5.04 20.92 16.37
CA PRO A 183 6.06 20.25 17.17
C PRO A 183 5.46 19.46 18.33
#